data_5455384d2c58dc5767621a8e47a2b454
#
_entry.id   5455384d2c58dc5767621a8e47a2b454
#
_cell.length_a   1.000
_cell.length_b   1.000
_cell.length_c   1.000
_cell.angle_alpha   90.00
_cell.angle_beta   90.00
_cell.angle_gamma   90.00
#
_symmetry.space_group_name_H-M   'P 1'
#
loop_
_entity.id
_entity.type
_entity.pdbx_description
1 polymer ?
#
loop_
_entity_poly.entity_id
_entity_poly.type
_entity_poly.pdbx_seq_one_letter_code
_entity_poly.pdbx_strand_id
1 'polypeptide(L)'
;MSEQSEAMKERTRQFSYRVGLLVLSLGRESLLAEVYGKQLLRCASSVGANYRAACRAKSDRDFLNKIKTCEEESDECLYWLNHIEHFELVKPARLAPLYQEAREICAIITASAKTARARLEK
;
A
#
# COMPACT_ATOMS: atom_id res chain seq x y z
N MET A 1 13.47 -7.54 -16.04
CA MET A 1 12.42 -6.79 -15.36
C MET A 1 12.26 -5.42 -15.99
N SER A 2 11.01 -4.95 -16.16
CA SER A 2 10.76 -3.68 -16.86
C SER A 2 11.12 -2.47 -15.98
N GLU A 3 11.34 -1.32 -16.65
CA GLU A 3 11.54 -0.04 -15.95
C GLU A 3 10.32 0.32 -15.11
N GLN A 4 9.12 0.00 -15.60
CA GLN A 4 7.87 0.25 -14.86
C GLN A 4 7.82 -0.53 -13.56
N SER A 5 8.24 -1.81 -13.60
CA SER A 5 8.28 -2.66 -12.40
C SER A 5 9.31 -2.14 -11.39
N GLU A 6 10.49 -1.72 -11.87
CA GLU A 6 11.51 -1.15 -10.98
C GLU A 6 11.02 0.16 -10.35
N ALA A 7 10.39 1.02 -11.14
CA ALA A 7 9.83 2.28 -10.66
C ALA A 7 8.75 2.02 -9.60
N MET A 8 7.88 1.03 -9.84
CA MET A 8 6.81 0.71 -8.90
C MET A 8 7.35 0.08 -7.61
N LYS A 9 8.39 -0.74 -7.69
CA LYS A 9 9.05 -1.26 -6.48
C LYS A 9 9.56 -0.12 -5.62
N GLU A 10 10.22 0.85 -6.22
CA GLU A 10 10.73 2.02 -5.50
C GLU A 10 9.59 2.87 -4.96
N ARG A 11 8.54 3.08 -5.74
CA ARG A 11 7.37 3.88 -5.34
C ARG A 11 6.69 3.28 -4.11
N THR A 12 6.48 1.96 -4.09
CA THR A 12 5.84 1.29 -2.95
C THR A 12 6.76 1.28 -1.72
N ARG A 13 8.07 1.21 -1.93
CA ARG A 13 9.04 1.34 -0.84
C ARG A 13 8.97 2.73 -0.21
N GLN A 14 9.02 3.77 -1.03
CA GLN A 14 8.94 5.15 -0.54
C GLN A 14 7.62 5.42 0.18
N PHE A 15 6.54 4.85 -0.32
CA PHE A 15 5.24 4.95 0.34
C PHE A 15 5.31 4.37 1.77
N SER A 16 5.92 3.18 1.94
CA SER A 16 6.04 2.57 3.26
C SER A 16 6.89 3.43 4.20
N TYR A 17 7.95 4.07 3.69
CA TYR A 17 8.78 4.98 4.48
C TYR A 17 7.99 6.21 4.93
N ARG A 18 7.20 6.78 4.02
CA ARG A 18 6.34 7.93 4.34
C ARG A 18 5.29 7.56 5.41
N VAL A 19 4.72 6.37 5.32
CA VAL A 19 3.80 5.86 6.34
C VAL A 19 4.53 5.70 7.66
N GLY A 20 5.76 5.18 7.64
CA GLY A 20 6.58 5.06 8.85
C GLY A 20 6.78 6.39 9.55
N LEU A 21 7.09 7.44 8.79
CA LEU A 21 7.25 8.79 9.34
C LEU A 21 5.93 9.31 9.94
N LEU A 22 4.81 9.05 9.28
CA LEU A 22 3.50 9.42 9.80
C LEU A 22 3.22 8.71 11.13
N VAL A 23 3.48 7.41 11.18
CA VAL A 23 3.25 6.59 12.38
C VAL A 23 4.11 7.09 13.55
N LEU A 24 5.38 7.44 13.28
CA LEU A 24 6.23 8.04 14.30
C LEU A 24 5.62 9.32 14.87
N SER A 25 5.00 10.14 14.02
CA SER A 25 4.37 11.38 14.45
C SER A 25 3.07 11.17 15.24
N LEU A 26 2.38 10.05 15.01
CA LEU A 26 1.16 9.72 15.75
C LEU A 26 1.47 9.41 17.21
N GLY A 27 2.62 8.79 17.45
CA GLY A 27 3.01 8.37 18.79
C GLY A 27 2.10 7.27 19.34
N ARG A 28 2.14 7.11 20.66
CA ARG A 28 1.40 6.05 21.36
C ARG A 28 0.56 6.62 22.51
N GLU A 29 0.25 7.91 22.44
CA GLU A 29 -0.46 8.62 23.52
C GLU A 29 -1.94 8.27 23.61
N SER A 30 -2.54 7.82 22.48
CA SER A 30 -3.92 7.38 22.47
C SER A 30 -4.00 5.97 21.92
N LEU A 31 -5.00 5.23 22.35
CA LEU A 31 -5.25 3.89 21.85
C LEU A 31 -5.53 3.92 20.34
N LEU A 32 -6.28 4.92 19.87
CA LEU A 32 -6.60 5.04 18.44
C LEU A 32 -5.33 5.26 17.62
N ALA A 33 -4.47 6.18 18.05
CA ALA A 33 -3.21 6.44 17.35
C ALA A 33 -2.33 5.19 17.30
N GLU A 34 -2.24 4.47 18.41
CA GLU A 34 -1.44 3.24 18.48
C GLU A 34 -1.99 2.15 17.56
N VAL A 35 -3.29 1.88 17.64
CA VAL A 35 -3.91 0.80 16.85
C VAL A 35 -3.93 1.12 15.36
N TYR A 36 -4.38 2.32 14.99
CA TYR A 36 -4.47 2.70 13.58
C TYR A 36 -3.09 2.86 12.94
N GLY A 37 -2.14 3.40 13.69
CA GLY A 37 -0.76 3.52 13.23
C GLY A 37 -0.14 2.15 12.98
N LYS A 38 -0.33 1.21 13.89
CA LYS A 38 0.18 -0.15 13.75
C LYS A 38 -0.42 -0.86 12.52
N GLN A 39 -1.73 -0.74 12.33
CA GLN A 39 -2.40 -1.38 11.20
C GLN A 39 -1.98 -0.75 9.87
N LEU A 40 -1.88 0.57 9.82
CA LEU A 40 -1.43 1.25 8.61
C LEU A 40 0.02 0.86 8.26
N LEU A 41 0.90 0.83 9.24
CA LEU A 41 2.30 0.45 9.03
C LEU A 41 2.39 -0.99 8.49
N ARG A 42 1.61 -1.91 9.06
CA ARG A 42 1.58 -3.30 8.62
C ARG A 42 1.15 -3.41 7.15
N CYS A 43 0.01 -2.81 6.79
CA CYS A 43 -0.48 -2.96 5.41
C CYS A 43 0.38 -2.20 4.40
N ALA A 44 0.88 -1.02 4.73
CA ALA A 44 1.75 -0.27 3.84
C ALA A 44 3.06 -1.00 3.57
N SER A 45 3.65 -1.61 4.60
CA SER A 45 4.86 -2.41 4.45
C SER A 45 4.60 -3.66 3.62
N SER A 46 3.42 -4.26 3.80
CA SER A 46 3.02 -5.46 3.05
C SER A 46 2.84 -5.17 1.56
N VAL A 47 2.33 -3.98 1.19
CA VAL A 47 2.19 -3.61 -0.22
C VAL A 47 3.54 -3.70 -0.93
N GLY A 48 4.56 -3.05 -0.39
CA GLY A 48 5.89 -3.05 -1.00
C GLY A 48 6.54 -4.42 -1.01
N ALA A 49 6.44 -5.15 0.10
CA ALA A 49 7.04 -6.49 0.22
C ALA A 49 6.41 -7.46 -0.79
N ASN A 50 5.08 -7.44 -0.93
CA ASN A 50 4.38 -8.33 -1.85
C ASN A 50 4.56 -7.90 -3.31
N TYR A 51 4.66 -6.61 -3.58
CA TYR A 51 4.95 -6.16 -4.94
C TYR A 51 6.34 -6.63 -5.38
N ARG A 52 7.32 -6.48 -4.51
CA ARG A 52 8.68 -7.00 -4.76
C ARG A 52 8.65 -8.50 -5.03
N ALA A 53 7.88 -9.25 -4.23
CA ALA A 53 7.72 -10.70 -4.42
C ALA A 53 7.02 -11.01 -5.74
N ALA A 54 6.00 -10.23 -6.13
CA ALA A 54 5.32 -10.40 -7.41
C ALA A 54 6.28 -10.25 -8.59
N CYS A 55 7.21 -9.31 -8.51
CA CYS A 55 8.22 -9.10 -9.55
C CYS A 55 9.16 -10.29 -9.73
N ARG A 56 9.20 -11.20 -8.75
CA ARG A 56 10.04 -12.41 -8.76
C ARG A 56 9.18 -13.68 -8.89
N ALA A 57 7.94 -13.52 -9.33
CA ALA A 57 7.00 -14.62 -9.45
C ALA A 57 7.49 -15.68 -10.43
N LYS A 58 7.17 -16.94 -10.13
CA LYS A 58 7.62 -18.11 -10.89
C LYS A 58 6.68 -18.48 -12.04
N SER A 59 5.49 -17.87 -12.07
CA SER A 59 4.47 -18.16 -13.07
C SER A 59 3.44 -17.03 -13.08
N ASP A 60 2.58 -17.02 -14.09
CA ASP A 60 1.48 -16.06 -14.16
C ASP A 60 0.53 -16.21 -12.97
N ARG A 61 0.27 -17.44 -12.54
CA ARG A 61 -0.59 -17.70 -11.37
C ARG A 61 0.05 -17.17 -10.09
N ASP A 62 1.34 -17.43 -9.91
CA ASP A 62 2.08 -16.94 -8.74
C ASP A 62 2.09 -15.41 -8.72
N PHE A 63 2.29 -14.78 -9.89
CA PHE A 63 2.21 -13.32 -10.01
C PHE A 63 0.83 -12.82 -9.60
N LEU A 64 -0.24 -13.43 -10.13
CA LEU A 64 -1.61 -13.03 -9.79
C LEU A 64 -1.86 -13.15 -8.29
N ASN A 65 -1.45 -14.25 -7.67
CA ASN A 65 -1.66 -14.45 -6.24
C ASN A 65 -0.99 -13.33 -5.42
N LYS A 66 0.25 -12.98 -5.77
CA LYS A 66 0.99 -11.94 -5.06
C LYS A 66 0.43 -10.54 -5.32
N ILE A 67 0.02 -10.26 -6.56
CA ILE A 67 -0.53 -8.94 -6.90
C ILE A 67 -1.90 -8.74 -6.25
N LYS A 68 -2.69 -9.81 -6.10
CA LYS A 68 -3.96 -9.74 -5.38
C LYS A 68 -3.75 -9.38 -3.91
N THR A 69 -2.71 -9.92 -3.28
CA THR A 69 -2.36 -9.52 -1.92
C THR A 69 -2.00 -8.04 -1.86
N CYS A 70 -1.22 -7.55 -2.84
CA CYS A 70 -0.91 -6.12 -2.93
C CYS A 70 -2.19 -5.28 -3.06
N GLU A 71 -3.14 -5.73 -3.87
CA GLU A 71 -4.42 -5.04 -4.07
C GLU A 71 -5.19 -4.92 -2.75
N GLU A 72 -5.32 -6.03 -2.03
CA GLU A 72 -6.02 -6.07 -0.75
C GLU A 72 -5.34 -5.15 0.27
N GLU A 73 -4.02 -5.24 0.37
CA GLU A 73 -3.26 -4.46 1.36
C GLU A 73 -3.25 -2.96 1.03
N SER A 74 -3.21 -2.60 -0.26
CA SER A 74 -3.26 -1.19 -0.63
C SER A 74 -4.64 -0.58 -0.36
N ASP A 75 -5.69 -1.35 -0.57
CA ASP A 75 -7.05 -0.94 -0.21
C ASP A 75 -7.18 -0.76 1.30
N GLU A 76 -6.60 -1.67 2.07
CA GLU A 76 -6.62 -1.58 3.53
C GLU A 76 -5.89 -0.32 4.03
N CYS A 77 -4.84 0.12 3.34
CA CYS A 77 -4.16 1.38 3.66
C CYS A 77 -5.14 2.55 3.63
N LEU A 78 -6.01 2.59 2.61
CA LEU A 78 -7.02 3.66 2.49
C LEU A 78 -7.99 3.62 3.67
N TYR A 79 -8.36 2.43 4.10
CA TYR A 79 -9.25 2.24 5.23
C TYR A 79 -8.67 2.87 6.51
N TRP A 80 -7.41 2.57 6.83
CA TRP A 80 -6.77 3.10 8.04
C TRP A 80 -6.45 4.59 7.92
N LEU A 81 -6.10 5.07 6.73
CA LEU A 81 -5.89 6.50 6.52
C LEU A 81 -7.20 7.27 6.73
N ASN A 82 -8.34 6.70 6.33
CA ASN A 82 -9.66 7.30 6.58
C ASN A 82 -9.95 7.41 8.08
N HIS A 83 -9.56 6.40 8.87
CA HIS A 83 -9.73 6.45 10.33
C HIS A 83 -8.89 7.55 10.96
N ILE A 84 -7.63 7.67 10.53
CA ILE A 84 -6.72 8.69 11.03
C ILE A 84 -7.27 10.08 10.71
N GLU A 85 -7.82 10.25 9.51
CA GLU A 85 -8.45 11.51 9.10
C GLU A 85 -9.70 11.82 9.92
N HIS A 86 -10.56 10.83 10.09
CA HIS A 86 -11.84 11.01 10.80
C HIS A 86 -11.63 11.51 12.23
N PHE A 87 -10.65 10.95 12.93
CA PHE A 87 -10.36 11.33 14.31
C PHE A 87 -9.34 12.46 14.44
N GLU A 88 -8.96 13.05 13.28
CA GLU A 88 -8.06 14.22 13.25
C GLU A 88 -6.76 13.98 14.03
N LEU A 89 -6.20 12.78 13.88
CA LEU A 89 -4.97 12.40 14.59
C LEU A 89 -3.73 13.09 14.04
N VAL A 90 -3.79 13.61 12.81
CA VAL A 90 -2.76 14.45 12.20
C VAL A 90 -3.46 15.58 11.44
N LYS A 91 -2.71 16.64 11.14
CA LYS A 91 -3.24 17.77 10.36
C LYS A 91 -3.63 17.30 8.95
N PRO A 92 -4.81 17.73 8.44
CA PRO A 92 -5.25 17.33 7.10
C PRO A 92 -4.22 17.58 6.00
N ALA A 93 -3.50 18.71 6.06
CA ALA A 93 -2.49 19.05 5.05
C ALA A 93 -1.35 18.04 5.03
N ARG A 94 -1.06 17.39 6.13
CA ARG A 94 -0.01 16.37 6.21
C ARG A 94 -0.50 15.03 5.64
N LEU A 95 -1.76 14.71 5.87
CA LEU A 95 -2.35 13.43 5.47
C LEU A 95 -2.70 13.39 3.99
N ALA A 96 -3.20 14.50 3.43
CA ALA A 96 -3.74 14.53 2.07
C ALA A 96 -2.77 14.03 0.99
N PRO A 97 -1.48 14.43 0.96
CA PRO A 97 -0.56 13.92 -0.06
C PRO A 97 -0.33 12.40 0.05
N LEU A 98 -0.27 11.89 1.27
CA LEU A 98 -0.08 10.45 1.51
C LEU A 98 -1.32 9.66 1.11
N TYR A 99 -2.50 10.19 1.42
CA TYR A 99 -3.77 9.58 1.01
C TYR A 99 -3.86 9.49 -0.51
N GLN A 100 -3.49 10.58 -1.21
CA GLN A 100 -3.50 10.60 -2.67
C GLN A 100 -2.52 9.59 -3.25
N GLU A 101 -1.34 9.47 -2.67
CA GLU A 101 -0.35 8.49 -3.11
C GLU A 101 -0.89 7.05 -2.92
N ALA A 102 -1.54 6.79 -1.78
CA ALA A 102 -2.14 5.48 -1.52
C ALA A 102 -3.21 5.14 -2.58
N ARG A 103 -4.05 6.11 -2.95
CA ARG A 103 -5.07 5.93 -3.97
C ARG A 103 -4.46 5.60 -5.33
N GLU A 104 -3.41 6.30 -5.71
CA GLU A 104 -2.73 6.07 -6.99
C GLU A 104 -2.07 4.70 -7.03
N ILE A 105 -1.40 4.31 -5.96
CA ILE A 105 -0.78 2.98 -5.85
C ILE A 105 -1.85 1.90 -5.96
N CYS A 106 -2.96 2.06 -5.24
CA CYS A 106 -4.07 1.11 -5.27
C CYS A 106 -4.63 0.96 -6.69
N ALA A 107 -4.81 2.07 -7.40
CA ALA A 107 -5.32 2.06 -8.77
C ALA A 107 -4.38 1.33 -9.74
N ILE A 108 -3.07 1.58 -9.61
CA ILE A 108 -2.06 0.92 -10.46
C ILE A 108 -2.04 -0.58 -10.20
N ILE A 109 -2.05 -0.99 -8.93
CA ILE A 109 -2.03 -2.40 -8.53
C ILE A 109 -3.31 -3.10 -8.96
N THR A 110 -4.46 -2.45 -8.82
CA THR A 110 -5.76 -3.01 -9.25
C THR A 110 -5.75 -3.26 -10.75
N ALA A 111 -5.20 -2.33 -11.53
CA ALA A 111 -5.07 -2.50 -12.98
C ALA A 111 -4.14 -3.67 -13.33
N SER A 112 -3.03 -3.81 -12.59
CA SER A 112 -2.10 -4.93 -12.79
C SER A 112 -2.75 -6.27 -12.47
N ALA A 113 -3.56 -6.33 -11.41
CA ALA A 113 -4.29 -7.54 -11.03
C ALA A 113 -5.31 -7.92 -12.12
N LYS A 114 -6.00 -6.94 -12.67
CA LYS A 114 -6.98 -7.15 -13.75
C LYS A 114 -6.28 -7.73 -14.99
N THR A 115 -5.15 -7.15 -15.38
CA THR A 115 -4.35 -7.63 -16.52
C THR A 115 -3.86 -9.06 -16.29
N ALA A 116 -3.35 -9.36 -15.10
CA ALA A 116 -2.86 -10.70 -14.76
C ALA A 116 -3.98 -11.73 -14.78
N ARG A 117 -5.16 -11.37 -14.29
CA ARG A 117 -6.33 -12.23 -14.28
C ARG A 117 -6.78 -12.55 -15.71
N ALA A 118 -6.84 -11.55 -16.58
CA ALA A 118 -7.21 -11.73 -17.98
C ALA A 118 -6.24 -12.65 -18.70
N ARG A 119 -4.95 -12.57 -18.38
CA ARG A 119 -3.90 -13.40 -18.98
C ARG A 119 -4.12 -14.88 -18.66
N LEU A 120 -4.61 -15.20 -17.47
CA LEU A 120 -4.89 -16.59 -17.07
C LEU A 120 -6.19 -17.14 -17.66
N GLU A 121 -7.11 -16.30 -18.08
CA GLU A 121 -8.39 -16.70 -18.65
C GLU A 121 -8.34 -17.01 -20.15
N LYS A 122 -7.19 -16.79 -20.78
CA LYS A 122 -7.03 -17.08 -22.21
C LYS A 122 -6.84 -18.56 -22.49
#